data_81e6a42b83fa5a685b871a8ba8564f7f
#
_entry.id   81e6a42b83fa5a685b871a8ba8564f7f
#
_cell.length_a   1.000
_cell.length_b   1.000
_cell.length_c   1.000
_cell.angle_alpha   90.00
_cell.angle_beta   90.00
_cell.angle_gamma   90.00
#
_symmetry.space_group_name_H-M   'P 1'
#
loop_
_entity.id
_entity.type
_entity.pdbx_description
1 polymer ?
#
loop_
_entity_poly.entity_id
_entity_poly.type
_entity_poly.pdbx_seq_one_letter_code
_entity_poly.pdbx_strand_id
1 'polypeptide(L)'
;MKKYKFIFLGIFSLLISSCSTDLSSVEESQIGRSQDYNLHWGKKLENPYSVKNMKQALLNVKQKLGQPQSKSGEDFSIETTHLYVKFNPQSLEEEKLLQEDSTIIVSDYPLDYDYSTAELEQMGYDNPDVIGSYYTAVPKDQPLPNIPKTILEELYSPEEDSYFEEVGDGTEDVVASKTELNNKNDLYANLMVEAYTLTNNESKLDIVSSADNKFWIFGSKWYPSGRITMFDNSLGNEVPVDGAQVLMRQWFTVRQGITDGNGNFSTGFVRGKAKYVLQWERYHYDIRNGTFGQAETHGPTVKKQPWYYSVNGGQNVQFAMIHRAAHHYYY
;
A
#
# COMPACT_ATOMS: atom_id res chain seq x y z
N MET A 1 -64.42 68.21 -8.48
CA MET A 1 -63.95 66.91 -8.96
C MET A 1 -62.73 66.50 -8.14
N LYS A 2 -62.92 65.65 -7.16
CA LYS A 2 -61.83 65.15 -6.29
C LYS A 2 -61.54 63.72 -6.60
N LYS A 3 -60.30 63.42 -7.04
CA LYS A 3 -59.80 62.06 -7.32
C LYS A 3 -59.28 61.48 -6.04
N TYR A 4 -59.86 60.40 -5.59
CA TYR A 4 -59.36 59.57 -4.46
C TYR A 4 -58.29 58.61 -5.00
N LYS A 5 -57.08 58.67 -4.38
CA LYS A 5 -56.05 57.66 -4.57
C LYS A 5 -56.21 56.60 -3.50
N PHE A 6 -56.44 55.38 -3.93
CA PHE A 6 -56.43 54.20 -3.09
C PHE A 6 -54.96 53.82 -2.89
N ILE A 7 -54.49 53.81 -1.62
CA ILE A 7 -53.20 53.25 -1.23
C ILE A 7 -53.49 51.83 -0.80
N PHE A 8 -52.96 50.85 -1.60
CA PHE A 8 -52.93 49.44 -1.20
C PHE A 8 -51.75 49.23 -0.25
N LEU A 9 -52.04 48.98 1.04
CA LEU A 9 -51.06 48.59 2.04
C LEU A 9 -50.93 47.07 1.97
N GLY A 10 -49.89 46.58 1.26
CA GLY A 10 -49.59 45.16 1.20
C GLY A 10 -48.88 44.75 2.48
N ILE A 11 -49.55 43.96 3.31
CA ILE A 11 -48.94 43.30 4.47
C ILE A 11 -48.10 42.15 3.94
N PHE A 12 -46.76 42.32 3.98
CA PHE A 12 -45.81 41.27 3.67
C PHE A 12 -45.61 40.43 4.95
N SER A 13 -46.35 39.32 5.05
CA SER A 13 -46.17 38.35 6.14
C SER A 13 -44.92 37.55 5.89
N LEU A 14 -43.84 37.85 6.58
CA LEU A 14 -42.61 37.02 6.63
C LEU A 14 -42.93 35.75 7.46
N LEU A 15 -43.18 34.65 6.80
CA LEU A 15 -43.14 33.35 7.42
C LEU A 15 -41.66 32.97 7.58
N ILE A 16 -41.16 33.16 8.78
CA ILE A 16 -39.87 32.56 9.20
C ILE A 16 -40.15 31.08 9.43
N SER A 17 -39.89 30.28 8.43
CA SER A 17 -39.81 28.81 8.57
C SER A 17 -38.51 28.47 9.29
N SER A 18 -38.59 28.33 10.60
CA SER A 18 -37.52 27.75 11.42
C SER A 18 -37.46 26.26 11.02
N CYS A 19 -36.50 25.89 10.18
CA CYS A 19 -36.12 24.51 10.01
C CYS A 19 -35.29 24.12 11.26
N SER A 20 -35.97 23.62 12.27
CA SER A 20 -35.32 22.78 13.27
C SER A 20 -35.09 21.43 12.58
N THR A 21 -33.87 21.21 12.08
CA THR A 21 -33.43 19.87 11.75
C THR A 21 -33.27 19.11 13.04
N ASP A 22 -34.29 18.32 13.39
CA ASP A 22 -34.15 17.22 14.34
C ASP A 22 -33.06 16.28 13.81
N LEU A 23 -31.91 16.31 14.49
CA LEU A 23 -30.83 15.34 14.34
C LEU A 23 -31.18 14.04 15.07
N SER A 24 -32.38 13.53 14.87
CA SER A 24 -32.75 12.23 15.43
C SER A 24 -33.39 11.39 14.34
N SER A 25 -32.72 10.36 13.98
CA SER A 25 -32.99 9.34 12.97
C SER A 25 -32.39 9.64 11.58
N VAL A 26 -31.05 9.58 11.48
CA VAL A 26 -30.48 8.94 10.32
C VAL A 26 -30.89 7.47 10.48
N GLU A 27 -31.98 7.05 9.84
CA GLU A 27 -32.23 5.64 9.59
C GLU A 27 -30.93 5.11 9.00
N GLU A 28 -30.32 4.12 9.66
CA GLU A 28 -29.30 3.26 9.06
C GLU A 28 -29.94 2.67 7.77
N SER A 29 -29.79 3.40 6.67
CA SER A 29 -30.04 2.81 5.37
C SER A 29 -29.08 1.63 5.32
N GLN A 30 -29.62 0.42 5.28
CA GLN A 30 -28.84 -0.78 5.04
C GLN A 30 -28.05 -0.53 3.76
N ILE A 31 -26.80 -0.14 3.94
CA ILE A 31 -25.85 0.05 2.85
C ILE A 31 -25.76 -1.32 2.19
N GLY A 32 -26.33 -1.41 0.99
CA GLY A 32 -26.44 -2.67 0.28
C GLY A 32 -25.04 -3.27 0.12
N ARG A 33 -24.92 -4.56 0.42
CA ARG A 33 -23.68 -5.31 0.12
C ARG A 33 -23.24 -4.98 -1.29
N SER A 34 -21.97 -4.58 -1.44
CA SER A 34 -21.38 -4.48 -2.75
C SER A 34 -21.53 -5.84 -3.42
N GLN A 35 -22.31 -5.91 -4.48
CA GLN A 35 -22.03 -6.90 -5.51
C GLN A 35 -20.56 -6.67 -5.85
N ASP A 36 -19.75 -7.73 -5.94
CA ASP A 36 -18.39 -7.65 -6.42
C ASP A 36 -18.35 -6.74 -7.66
N TYR A 37 -18.15 -5.44 -7.44
CA TYR A 37 -17.76 -4.55 -8.51
C TYR A 37 -16.34 -4.95 -8.82
N ASN A 38 -16.23 -6.06 -9.54
CA ASN A 38 -15.02 -6.49 -10.19
C ASN A 38 -14.73 -5.48 -11.31
N LEU A 39 -14.37 -4.27 -10.94
CA LEU A 39 -13.57 -3.42 -11.80
C LEU A 39 -12.21 -4.11 -11.91
N HIS A 40 -12.19 -5.17 -12.73
CA HIS A 40 -10.98 -5.88 -13.10
C HIS A 40 -10.19 -5.05 -14.09
N TRP A 41 -9.74 -3.93 -13.61
CA TRP A 41 -8.68 -3.19 -14.24
C TRP A 41 -7.37 -3.85 -13.80
N GLY A 42 -6.40 -3.79 -14.64
CA GLY A 42 -5.16 -4.50 -14.42
C GLY A 42 -5.21 -5.98 -14.80
N LYS A 43 -4.04 -6.55 -14.89
CA LYS A 43 -3.84 -7.97 -15.22
C LYS A 43 -3.49 -8.73 -13.95
N LYS A 44 -4.28 -9.74 -13.60
CA LYS A 44 -3.90 -10.66 -12.53
C LYS A 44 -2.61 -11.37 -12.88
N LEU A 45 -1.68 -11.39 -11.93
CA LEU A 45 -0.40 -12.06 -12.05
C LEU A 45 -0.43 -13.36 -11.27
N GLU A 46 0.29 -14.37 -11.73
CA GLU A 46 0.56 -15.53 -10.90
C GLU A 46 1.58 -15.14 -9.83
N ASN A 47 1.31 -15.54 -8.59
CA ASN A 47 2.06 -15.06 -7.44
C ASN A 47 3.37 -15.84 -7.22
N PRO A 48 4.56 -15.22 -7.41
CA PRO A 48 5.83 -15.86 -7.16
C PRO A 48 6.07 -16.17 -5.66
N TYR A 49 5.44 -15.43 -4.76
CA TYR A 49 5.60 -15.57 -3.31
C TYR A 49 4.64 -16.61 -2.70
N SER A 50 3.76 -17.22 -3.47
CA SER A 50 2.92 -18.29 -2.93
C SER A 50 3.78 -19.44 -2.41
N VAL A 51 3.41 -19.99 -1.26
CA VAL A 51 4.11 -21.15 -0.66
C VAL A 51 4.22 -22.29 -1.67
N LYS A 52 3.19 -22.49 -2.51
CA LYS A 52 3.19 -23.49 -3.57
C LYS A 52 4.31 -23.23 -4.60
N ASN A 53 4.38 -22.02 -5.15
CA ASN A 53 5.36 -21.67 -6.18
C ASN A 53 6.78 -21.62 -5.62
N MET A 54 6.94 -21.13 -4.39
CA MET A 54 8.23 -21.12 -3.69
C MET A 54 8.74 -22.54 -3.39
N LYS A 55 7.89 -23.46 -2.97
CA LYS A 55 8.26 -24.88 -2.79
C LYS A 55 8.71 -25.50 -4.11
N GLN A 56 8.00 -25.24 -5.19
CA GLN A 56 8.37 -25.74 -6.50
C GLN A 56 9.70 -25.11 -6.99
N ALA A 57 9.88 -23.81 -6.77
CA ALA A 57 11.13 -23.11 -7.07
C ALA A 57 12.31 -23.73 -6.31
N LEU A 58 12.16 -23.99 -5.02
CA LEU A 58 13.21 -24.63 -4.23
C LEU A 58 13.57 -26.02 -4.76
N LEU A 59 12.58 -26.83 -5.14
CA LEU A 59 12.83 -28.15 -5.75
C LEU A 59 13.64 -28.02 -7.04
N ASN A 60 13.26 -27.10 -7.92
CA ASN A 60 13.95 -26.85 -9.19
C ASN A 60 15.39 -26.37 -8.97
N VAL A 61 15.60 -25.47 -8.01
CA VAL A 61 16.95 -24.99 -7.62
C VAL A 61 17.82 -26.13 -7.11
N LYS A 62 17.30 -26.96 -6.19
CA LYS A 62 18.03 -28.14 -5.66
C LYS A 62 18.43 -29.11 -6.81
N GLN A 63 17.54 -29.34 -7.76
CA GLN A 63 17.84 -30.20 -8.94
C GLN A 63 18.92 -29.60 -9.85
N LYS A 64 18.85 -28.29 -10.15
CA LYS A 64 19.81 -27.57 -11.00
C LYS A 64 21.21 -27.53 -10.40
N LEU A 65 21.32 -27.43 -9.08
CA LEU A 65 22.59 -27.39 -8.36
C LEU A 65 23.21 -28.76 -8.15
N GLY A 66 22.53 -29.85 -8.56
CA GLY A 66 23.04 -31.22 -8.43
C GLY A 66 23.27 -31.64 -6.98
N GLN A 67 22.66 -30.97 -6.02
CA GLN A 67 22.81 -31.29 -4.60
C GLN A 67 21.86 -32.45 -4.25
N PRO A 68 22.38 -33.64 -3.87
CA PRO A 68 21.54 -34.65 -3.26
C PRO A 68 21.01 -34.11 -1.93
N GLN A 69 19.76 -34.44 -1.62
CA GLN A 69 19.15 -34.13 -0.35
C GLN A 69 20.13 -34.44 0.80
N SER A 70 20.45 -33.39 1.57
CA SER A 70 21.23 -33.44 2.81
C SER A 70 22.68 -33.91 2.78
N LYS A 71 23.60 -32.95 2.89
CA LYS A 71 24.85 -33.12 3.67
C LYS A 71 25.35 -31.84 4.35
N SER A 72 24.58 -30.79 4.44
CA SER A 72 24.89 -29.63 5.32
C SER A 72 23.70 -29.39 6.26
N GLY A 73 23.96 -29.43 7.52
CA GLY A 73 23.12 -29.66 8.68
C GLY A 73 21.89 -28.80 8.98
N GLU A 74 21.35 -28.02 8.07
CA GLU A 74 20.03 -27.41 8.21
C GLU A 74 19.24 -27.63 6.92
N ASP A 75 18.19 -28.43 7.03
CA ASP A 75 17.28 -28.72 5.91
C ASP A 75 16.36 -27.52 5.70
N PHE A 76 16.81 -26.54 4.86
CA PHE A 76 16.01 -25.37 4.54
C PHE A 76 14.71 -25.79 3.86
N SER A 77 13.59 -25.42 4.47
CA SER A 77 12.23 -25.68 3.99
C SER A 77 11.45 -24.38 3.85
N ILE A 78 10.51 -24.35 2.89
CA ILE A 78 9.60 -23.23 2.70
C ILE A 78 8.36 -23.44 3.59
N GLU A 79 8.19 -22.54 4.56
CA GLU A 79 7.05 -22.50 5.45
C GLU A 79 6.28 -21.19 5.26
N THR A 80 5.00 -21.17 5.60
CA THR A 80 4.18 -19.95 5.53
C THR A 80 4.72 -18.90 6.48
N THR A 81 5.12 -17.76 5.95
CA THR A 81 5.54 -16.58 6.73
C THR A 81 4.42 -15.55 6.85
N HIS A 82 3.61 -15.38 5.79
CA HIS A 82 2.57 -14.38 5.68
C HIS A 82 1.29 -14.97 5.11
N LEU A 83 0.18 -14.24 5.31
CA LEU A 83 -1.11 -14.51 4.72
C LEU A 83 -1.51 -13.35 3.82
N TYR A 84 -1.96 -13.64 2.60
CA TYR A 84 -2.64 -12.69 1.75
C TYR A 84 -4.12 -12.71 2.08
N VAL A 85 -4.63 -11.59 2.57
CA VAL A 85 -5.99 -11.48 3.14
C VAL A 85 -6.79 -10.43 2.38
N LYS A 86 -8.05 -10.77 2.08
CA LYS A 86 -9.08 -9.85 1.63
C LYS A 86 -10.07 -9.64 2.77
N PHE A 87 -10.22 -8.41 3.23
CA PHE A 87 -11.29 -7.99 4.13
C PHE A 87 -12.51 -7.52 3.34
N ASN A 88 -13.70 -7.84 3.85
CA ASN A 88 -14.97 -7.43 3.27
C ASN A 88 -15.85 -6.80 4.36
N PRO A 89 -15.57 -5.56 4.80
CA PRO A 89 -16.39 -4.87 5.77
C PRO A 89 -17.87 -4.85 5.33
N GLN A 90 -18.78 -4.99 6.27
CA GLN A 90 -20.22 -4.99 6.01
C GLN A 90 -20.89 -3.72 6.52
N SER A 91 -20.16 -2.88 7.24
CA SER A 91 -20.61 -1.59 7.76
C SER A 91 -19.46 -0.57 7.78
N LEU A 92 -19.80 0.71 7.91
CA LEU A 92 -18.82 1.78 8.07
C LEU A 92 -18.01 1.66 9.37
N GLU A 93 -18.60 1.07 10.42
CA GLU A 93 -17.90 0.80 11.67
C GLU A 93 -16.81 -0.25 11.50
N GLU A 94 -17.10 -1.34 10.76
CA GLU A 94 -16.09 -2.37 10.44
C GLU A 94 -14.98 -1.81 9.56
N GLU A 95 -15.32 -0.99 8.57
CA GLU A 95 -14.36 -0.30 7.74
C GLU A 95 -13.45 0.62 8.56
N LYS A 96 -14.05 1.41 9.45
CA LYS A 96 -13.31 2.28 10.36
C LYS A 96 -12.37 1.51 11.28
N LEU A 97 -12.82 0.37 11.85
CA LEU A 97 -11.97 -0.49 12.67
C LEU A 97 -10.75 -0.98 11.89
N LEU A 98 -10.90 -1.28 10.59
CA LEU A 98 -9.79 -1.70 9.76
C LEU A 98 -8.80 -0.57 9.48
N GLN A 99 -9.29 0.65 9.27
CA GLN A 99 -8.46 1.82 8.98
C GLN A 99 -7.75 2.36 10.22
N GLU A 100 -8.37 2.26 11.40
CA GLU A 100 -7.76 2.66 12.67
C GLU A 100 -6.70 1.65 13.18
N ASP A 101 -6.64 0.44 12.61
CA ASP A 101 -5.64 -0.55 12.99
C ASP A 101 -4.26 -0.21 12.42
N SER A 102 -3.44 0.41 13.26
CA SER A 102 -2.09 0.84 12.89
C SER A 102 -1.10 -0.32 12.64
N THR A 103 -1.50 -1.55 12.91
CA THR A 103 -0.66 -2.74 12.72
C THR A 103 -0.83 -3.36 11.34
N ILE A 104 -1.85 -2.93 10.58
CA ILE A 104 -2.19 -3.45 9.26
C ILE A 104 -2.16 -2.31 8.24
N ILE A 105 -1.44 -2.51 7.15
CA ILE A 105 -1.47 -1.61 6.00
C ILE A 105 -2.36 -2.24 4.94
N VAL A 106 -3.49 -1.61 4.67
CA VAL A 106 -4.45 -2.09 3.68
C VAL A 106 -4.33 -1.34 2.36
N SER A 107 -4.73 -2.00 1.29
CA SER A 107 -4.97 -1.44 -0.05
C SER A 107 -6.40 -1.69 -0.45
N ASP A 108 -7.02 -0.74 -1.11
CA ASP A 108 -8.36 -0.86 -1.70
C ASP A 108 -8.36 -1.59 -3.06
N TYR A 109 -7.23 -2.13 -3.47
CA TYR A 109 -7.06 -2.98 -4.65
C TYR A 109 -6.17 -4.20 -4.40
N PRO A 110 -6.37 -5.31 -5.16
CA PRO A 110 -5.56 -6.52 -5.03
C PRO A 110 -4.07 -6.28 -5.26
N LEU A 111 -3.23 -6.96 -4.44
CA LEU A 111 -1.77 -6.83 -4.49
C LEU A 111 -1.11 -7.67 -5.59
N ASP A 112 -1.82 -8.66 -6.11
CA ASP A 112 -1.39 -9.62 -7.12
C ASP A 112 -1.82 -9.23 -8.56
N TYR A 113 -2.10 -7.94 -8.78
CA TYR A 113 -2.44 -7.40 -10.09
C TYR A 113 -1.40 -6.40 -10.58
N ASP A 114 -1.26 -6.30 -11.89
CA ASP A 114 -0.44 -5.29 -12.57
C ASP A 114 -1.34 -4.16 -13.06
N TYR A 115 -1.22 -3.01 -12.41
CA TYR A 115 -1.99 -1.82 -12.73
C TYR A 115 -1.10 -0.76 -13.35
N SER A 116 -1.60 -0.09 -14.36
CA SER A 116 -1.02 1.18 -14.81
C SER A 116 -1.36 2.30 -13.79
N THR A 117 -0.55 3.35 -13.76
CA THR A 117 -0.84 4.52 -12.91
C THR A 117 -2.20 5.15 -13.25
N ALA A 118 -2.57 5.19 -14.54
CA ALA A 118 -3.86 5.73 -14.97
C ALA A 118 -5.06 4.89 -14.47
N GLU A 119 -4.91 3.56 -14.41
CA GLU A 119 -5.95 2.69 -13.83
C GLU A 119 -6.10 2.95 -12.33
N LEU A 120 -4.99 3.05 -11.59
CA LEU A 120 -5.00 3.34 -10.16
C LEU A 120 -5.60 4.72 -9.85
N GLU A 121 -5.31 5.73 -10.67
CA GLU A 121 -5.87 7.07 -10.52
C GLU A 121 -7.39 7.13 -10.81
N GLN A 122 -7.91 6.18 -11.60
CA GLN A 122 -9.32 6.08 -11.91
C GLN A 122 -10.11 5.19 -10.93
N MET A 123 -9.43 4.34 -10.17
CA MET A 123 -10.06 3.59 -9.09
C MET A 123 -10.61 4.56 -8.04
N GLY A 124 -11.84 4.38 -7.60
CA GLY A 124 -12.46 5.23 -6.58
C GLY A 124 -13.54 6.20 -7.08
N TYR A 125 -13.74 6.34 -8.38
CA TYR A 125 -14.79 7.23 -8.92
C TYR A 125 -16.19 6.62 -8.92
N ASP A 126 -16.34 5.34 -8.57
CA ASP A 126 -17.61 4.64 -8.68
C ASP A 126 -18.37 4.61 -7.34
N ASN A 127 -19.61 4.74 -7.35
CA ASN A 127 -20.71 4.73 -6.37
C ASN A 127 -20.40 4.95 -4.86
N PRO A 128 -20.92 6.07 -4.28
CA PRO A 128 -20.72 6.48 -2.89
C PRO A 128 -21.27 5.56 -1.79
N ASP A 129 -22.15 4.65 -2.14
CA ASP A 129 -22.92 3.88 -1.16
C ASP A 129 -22.42 2.43 -0.99
N VAL A 130 -21.23 2.09 -1.52
CA VAL A 130 -20.70 0.73 -1.47
C VAL A 130 -19.40 0.69 -0.64
N ILE A 131 -19.36 -0.16 0.35
CA ILE A 131 -18.14 -0.43 1.14
C ILE A 131 -17.22 -1.30 0.31
N GLY A 132 -15.98 -0.86 0.13
CA GLY A 132 -14.97 -1.56 -0.66
C GLY A 132 -14.44 -2.83 0.00
N SER A 133 -13.68 -3.61 -0.77
CA SER A 133 -12.84 -4.68 -0.22
C SER A 133 -11.43 -4.16 -0.01
N TYR A 134 -10.78 -4.62 1.05
CA TYR A 134 -9.42 -4.23 1.40
C TYR A 134 -8.48 -5.43 1.37
N TYR A 135 -7.28 -5.23 0.88
CA TYR A 135 -6.29 -6.27 0.69
C TYR A 135 -5.02 -5.97 1.46
N THR A 136 -4.44 -6.99 2.07
CA THR A 136 -3.19 -6.86 2.82
C THR A 136 -2.41 -8.16 2.81
N ALA A 137 -1.10 -8.07 3.05
CA ALA A 137 -0.25 -9.20 3.39
C ALA A 137 0.28 -8.99 4.81
N VAL A 138 0.01 -9.93 5.70
CA VAL A 138 0.36 -9.83 7.12
C VAL A 138 1.12 -11.07 7.59
N PRO A 139 2.00 -10.96 8.59
CA PRO A 139 2.61 -12.13 9.22
C PRO A 139 1.54 -13.16 9.63
N LYS A 140 1.83 -14.46 9.45
CA LYS A 140 0.86 -15.55 9.67
C LYS A 140 0.26 -15.57 11.08
N ASP A 141 1.04 -15.14 12.05
CA ASP A 141 0.67 -15.17 13.47
C ASP A 141 0.14 -13.82 13.97
N GLN A 142 -0.02 -12.83 13.08
CA GLN A 142 -0.56 -11.52 13.45
C GLN A 142 -2.06 -11.63 13.74
N PRO A 143 -2.53 -11.13 14.91
CA PRO A 143 -3.95 -11.01 15.19
C PRO A 143 -4.64 -10.14 14.13
N LEU A 144 -5.75 -10.61 13.60
CA LEU A 144 -6.54 -9.88 12.61
C LEU A 144 -7.83 -9.37 13.24
N PRO A 145 -8.32 -8.17 12.86
CA PRO A 145 -9.58 -7.64 13.33
C PRO A 145 -10.75 -8.59 13.03
N ASN A 146 -11.78 -8.54 13.87
CA ASN A 146 -12.97 -9.38 13.71
C ASN A 146 -13.92 -8.81 12.67
N ILE A 147 -13.43 -8.74 11.43
CA ILE A 147 -14.15 -8.27 10.24
C ILE A 147 -14.25 -9.46 9.28
N PRO A 148 -15.34 -9.61 8.51
CA PRO A 148 -15.44 -10.63 7.48
C PRO A 148 -14.23 -10.61 6.55
N LYS A 149 -13.56 -11.74 6.43
CA LYS A 149 -12.33 -11.84 5.66
C LYS A 149 -12.16 -13.19 5.00
N THR A 150 -11.36 -13.21 3.95
CA THR A 150 -10.96 -14.41 3.22
C THR A 150 -9.44 -14.45 3.13
N ILE A 151 -8.82 -15.56 3.51
CA ILE A 151 -7.42 -15.83 3.21
C ILE A 151 -7.37 -16.23 1.75
N LEU A 152 -6.74 -15.40 0.92
CA LEU A 152 -6.63 -15.65 -0.51
C LEU A 152 -5.49 -16.62 -0.82
N GLU A 153 -4.37 -16.49 -0.11
CA GLU A 153 -3.19 -17.32 -0.34
C GLU A 153 -2.24 -17.31 0.86
N GLU A 154 -1.51 -18.42 1.03
CA GLU A 154 -0.38 -18.51 1.95
C GLU A 154 0.90 -18.07 1.22
N LEU A 155 1.66 -17.19 1.84
CA LEU A 155 2.84 -16.58 1.28
C LEU A 155 4.10 -17.01 2.02
N TYR A 156 5.18 -17.11 1.27
CA TYR A 156 6.53 -17.17 1.79
C TYR A 156 7.29 -15.91 1.36
N SER A 157 7.69 -15.09 2.33
CA SER A 157 8.55 -13.93 2.12
C SER A 157 9.96 -14.28 2.57
N PRO A 158 10.91 -14.53 1.66
CA PRO A 158 12.29 -14.85 2.06
C PRO A 158 12.97 -13.74 2.84
N GLU A 159 12.51 -12.49 2.66
CA GLU A 159 13.08 -11.31 3.34
C GLU A 159 12.73 -11.26 4.83
N GLU A 160 11.67 -11.96 5.23
CA GLU A 160 11.19 -12.08 6.61
C GLU A 160 11.55 -13.44 7.23
N ASP A 161 12.24 -14.31 6.49
CA ASP A 161 12.72 -15.59 7.02
C ASP A 161 14.10 -15.38 7.68
N SER A 162 14.20 -15.81 8.93
CA SER A 162 15.43 -15.71 9.73
C SER A 162 16.62 -16.40 9.06
N TYR A 163 16.37 -17.43 8.24
CA TYR A 163 17.44 -18.09 7.47
C TYR A 163 18.19 -17.11 6.55
N PHE A 164 17.47 -16.11 5.99
CA PHE A 164 18.05 -15.09 5.11
C PHE A 164 18.30 -13.75 5.80
N GLU A 165 18.09 -13.63 7.10
CA GLU A 165 18.26 -12.38 7.85
C GLU A 165 19.66 -11.81 7.73
N GLU A 166 20.68 -12.69 7.74
CA GLU A 166 22.10 -12.35 7.61
C GLU A 166 22.56 -12.10 6.17
N VAL A 167 21.67 -12.27 5.16
CA VAL A 167 22.00 -11.97 3.77
C VAL A 167 22.32 -10.49 3.63
N GLY A 168 23.61 -10.18 3.70
CA GLY A 168 24.16 -8.87 4.01
C GLY A 168 23.83 -7.78 3.01
N ASP A 169 23.90 -6.55 3.48
CA ASP A 169 23.91 -5.32 2.69
C ASP A 169 25.28 -4.95 2.13
N GLY A 170 26.32 -5.80 2.39
CA GLY A 170 27.68 -5.53 2.00
C GLY A 170 28.49 -4.71 3.02
N THR A 171 27.96 -4.49 4.23
CA THR A 171 28.71 -3.88 5.32
C THR A 171 29.42 -4.97 6.16
N GLU A 172 30.68 -4.73 6.56
CA GLU A 172 31.68 -5.73 6.98
C GLU A 172 31.52 -6.37 8.37
N ASP A 173 30.41 -6.26 9.06
CA ASP A 173 30.26 -6.69 10.45
C ASP A 173 29.58 -8.04 10.72
N VAL A 174 29.50 -8.94 9.71
CA VAL A 174 28.82 -10.24 9.89
C VAL A 174 29.81 -11.33 10.31
N VAL A 175 29.54 -11.96 11.45
CA VAL A 175 30.35 -13.00 12.08
C VAL A 175 30.31 -14.37 11.34
N ALA A 176 29.40 -14.52 10.35
CA ALA A 176 29.31 -15.72 9.54
C ALA A 176 30.48 -15.87 8.57
N SER A 177 30.94 -17.11 8.29
CA SER A 177 32.01 -17.32 7.32
C SER A 177 31.56 -16.80 5.94
N LYS A 178 32.47 -16.13 5.23
CA LYS A 178 32.22 -15.56 3.89
C LYS A 178 31.64 -16.59 2.91
N THR A 179 31.97 -17.87 3.10
CA THR A 179 31.48 -18.98 2.28
C THR A 179 30.02 -19.32 2.57
N GLU A 180 29.60 -19.31 3.85
CA GLU A 180 28.20 -19.58 4.24
C GLU A 180 27.28 -18.44 3.81
N LEU A 181 27.74 -17.20 3.96
CA LEU A 181 27.01 -16.02 3.50
C LEU A 181 26.79 -16.02 1.99
N ASN A 182 27.82 -16.40 1.21
CA ASN A 182 27.72 -16.53 -0.23
C ASN A 182 26.72 -17.62 -0.62
N ASN A 183 26.71 -18.76 0.06
CA ASN A 183 25.78 -19.85 -0.21
C ASN A 183 24.34 -19.47 0.07
N LYS A 184 24.07 -18.75 1.16
CA LYS A 184 22.72 -18.24 1.48
C LYS A 184 22.25 -17.18 0.45
N ASN A 185 23.15 -16.27 0.06
CA ASN A 185 22.87 -15.27 -0.97
C ASN A 185 22.57 -15.93 -2.33
N ASP A 186 23.33 -16.94 -2.70
CA ASP A 186 23.14 -17.67 -3.95
C ASP A 186 21.82 -18.45 -3.92
N LEU A 187 21.47 -19.08 -2.79
CA LEU A 187 20.21 -19.78 -2.63
C LEU A 187 19.02 -18.80 -2.72
N TYR A 188 19.08 -17.66 -2.03
CA TYR A 188 18.07 -16.63 -2.11
C TYR A 188 17.86 -16.15 -3.55
N ALA A 189 18.96 -15.80 -4.24
CA ALA A 189 18.89 -15.30 -5.60
C ALA A 189 18.31 -16.33 -6.56
N ASN A 190 18.77 -17.58 -6.50
CA ASN A 190 18.28 -18.67 -7.34
C ASN A 190 16.82 -19.00 -7.06
N LEU A 191 16.39 -19.00 -5.79
CA LEU A 191 15.02 -19.24 -5.39
C LEU A 191 14.07 -18.19 -6.00
N MET A 192 14.45 -16.90 -5.88
CA MET A 192 13.63 -15.81 -6.41
C MET A 192 13.57 -15.84 -7.94
N VAL A 193 14.70 -16.03 -8.61
CA VAL A 193 14.73 -16.16 -10.08
C VAL A 193 13.82 -17.28 -10.53
N GLU A 194 13.92 -18.44 -9.89
CA GLU A 194 13.10 -19.60 -10.25
C GLU A 194 11.61 -19.37 -9.99
N ALA A 195 11.25 -18.77 -8.86
CA ALA A 195 9.86 -18.45 -8.52
C ALA A 195 9.24 -17.48 -9.54
N TYR A 196 9.99 -16.45 -9.93
CA TYR A 196 9.51 -15.49 -10.94
C TYR A 196 9.45 -16.11 -12.34
N THR A 197 10.37 -17.01 -12.67
CA THR A 197 10.33 -17.74 -13.94
C THR A 197 9.12 -18.68 -14.01
N LEU A 198 8.85 -19.43 -12.95
CA LEU A 198 7.68 -20.31 -12.86
C LEU A 198 6.35 -19.57 -13.05
N THR A 199 6.31 -18.30 -12.67
CA THR A 199 5.11 -17.46 -12.72
C THR A 199 5.09 -16.49 -13.90
N ASN A 200 6.03 -16.56 -14.83
CA ASN A 200 6.20 -15.66 -15.99
C ASN A 200 6.29 -14.17 -15.61
N ASN A 201 6.97 -13.88 -14.51
CA ASN A 201 7.15 -12.52 -13.99
C ASN A 201 8.61 -12.04 -14.05
N GLU A 202 9.47 -12.64 -14.84
CA GLU A 202 10.92 -12.33 -14.92
C GLU A 202 11.19 -10.85 -15.22
N SER A 203 10.31 -10.21 -16.00
CA SER A 203 10.42 -8.78 -16.31
C SER A 203 10.30 -7.86 -15.10
N LYS A 204 9.75 -8.37 -14.00
CA LYS A 204 9.61 -7.64 -12.73
C LYS A 204 10.79 -7.87 -11.79
N LEU A 205 11.68 -8.82 -12.13
CA LEU A 205 12.94 -8.98 -11.42
C LEU A 205 13.94 -7.91 -11.84
N ASP A 206 14.60 -7.34 -10.87
CA ASP A 206 15.74 -6.46 -11.11
C ASP A 206 17.03 -7.27 -11.08
N ILE A 207 17.32 -7.94 -12.19
CA ILE A 207 18.47 -8.81 -12.35
C ILE A 207 19.59 -8.01 -13.00
N VAL A 208 20.70 -7.82 -12.31
CA VAL A 208 21.95 -7.36 -12.91
C VAL A 208 22.75 -8.59 -13.31
N SER A 209 22.75 -8.95 -14.59
CA SER A 209 23.67 -9.95 -15.11
C SER A 209 25.06 -9.32 -15.24
N SER A 210 26.06 -9.78 -14.48
CA SER A 210 27.43 -9.48 -14.80
C SER A 210 27.91 -10.40 -15.94
N ALA A 211 28.56 -9.83 -16.96
CA ALA A 211 28.92 -10.54 -18.19
C ALA A 211 29.89 -11.71 -17.98
N ASP A 212 30.60 -11.77 -16.85
CA ASP A 212 31.70 -12.73 -16.60
C ASP A 212 31.40 -13.82 -15.58
N ASN A 213 30.35 -13.68 -14.77
CA ASN A 213 29.91 -14.72 -13.87
C ASN A 213 28.39 -14.73 -13.84
N LYS A 214 27.77 -15.89 -13.99
CA LYS A 214 26.32 -16.09 -13.85
C LYS A 214 25.85 -15.92 -12.40
N PHE A 215 26.32 -14.88 -11.73
CA PHE A 215 25.85 -14.48 -10.41
C PHE A 215 24.64 -13.58 -10.60
N TRP A 216 23.50 -14.08 -10.22
CA TRP A 216 22.29 -13.30 -10.10
C TRP A 216 22.43 -12.40 -8.85
N ILE A 217 22.79 -11.13 -9.03
CA ILE A 217 22.82 -10.20 -7.91
C ILE A 217 21.39 -9.73 -7.69
N PHE A 218 20.69 -10.39 -6.78
CA PHE A 218 19.46 -9.84 -6.22
C PHE A 218 19.77 -8.48 -5.60
N GLY A 219 18.90 -7.50 -5.86
CA GLY A 219 19.16 -6.14 -5.45
C GLY A 219 19.55 -6.04 -3.98
N SER A 220 20.67 -5.38 -3.69
CA SER A 220 21.09 -5.07 -2.31
C SER A 220 19.95 -4.34 -1.58
N LYS A 221 19.87 -4.56 -0.27
CA LYS A 221 18.97 -3.81 0.63
C LYS A 221 19.20 -2.30 0.44
N TRP A 222 18.12 -1.54 0.45
CA TRP A 222 18.19 -0.09 0.48
C TRP A 222 16.97 0.47 1.21
N TYR A 223 17.14 1.64 1.81
CA TYR A 223 16.11 2.30 2.60
C TYR A 223 15.52 3.44 1.78
N PRO A 224 14.29 3.29 1.27
CA PRO A 224 13.58 4.35 0.59
C PRO A 224 13.44 5.58 1.48
N SER A 225 13.70 6.75 0.92
CA SER A 225 13.66 8.01 1.65
C SER A 225 13.30 9.16 0.70
N GLY A 226 13.05 10.33 1.25
CA GLY A 226 12.78 11.50 0.45
C GLY A 226 12.16 12.64 1.24
N ARG A 227 11.49 13.53 0.52
CA ARG A 227 10.83 14.68 1.12
C ARG A 227 9.56 15.04 0.35
N ILE A 228 8.47 15.30 1.08
CA ILE A 228 7.19 15.74 0.53
C ILE A 228 6.93 17.17 0.97
N THR A 229 6.67 18.03 0.00
CA THR A 229 6.30 19.45 0.19
C THR A 229 5.04 19.77 -0.59
N MET A 230 4.41 20.88 -0.31
CA MET A 230 3.35 21.44 -1.14
C MET A 230 3.52 22.94 -1.29
N PHE A 231 3.08 23.50 -2.42
CA PHE A 231 2.99 24.95 -2.57
C PHE A 231 1.71 25.47 -1.89
N ASP A 232 1.88 26.30 -0.88
CA ASP A 232 0.76 26.94 -0.17
C ASP A 232 0.49 28.31 -0.78
N ASN A 233 -0.63 28.43 -1.50
CA ASN A 233 -1.01 29.67 -2.18
C ASN A 233 -1.25 30.84 -1.22
N SER A 234 -1.65 30.56 0.03
CA SER A 234 -1.91 31.59 1.02
C SER A 234 -0.62 32.19 1.60
N LEU A 235 0.42 31.35 1.69
CA LEU A 235 1.74 31.74 2.18
C LEU A 235 2.68 32.17 1.04
N GLY A 236 2.35 31.81 -0.20
CA GLY A 236 3.14 32.12 -1.39
C GLY A 236 4.48 31.38 -1.45
N ASN A 237 4.65 30.26 -0.74
CA ASN A 237 5.88 29.48 -0.71
C ASN A 237 5.60 27.99 -0.55
N GLU A 238 6.65 27.19 -0.73
CA GLU A 238 6.61 25.75 -0.39
C GLU A 238 6.66 25.55 1.12
N VAL A 239 5.80 24.64 1.59
CA VAL A 239 5.73 24.22 2.98
C VAL A 239 5.86 22.68 3.06
N PRO A 240 6.44 22.15 4.14
CA PRO A 240 6.51 20.71 4.33
C PRO A 240 5.10 20.11 4.54
N VAL A 241 4.94 18.86 4.12
CA VAL A 241 3.79 18.04 4.46
C VAL A 241 4.21 17.12 5.59
N ASP A 242 3.82 17.48 6.81
CA ASP A 242 4.10 16.72 8.04
C ASP A 242 3.09 15.61 8.25
N GLY A 243 3.53 14.48 8.81
CA GLY A 243 2.67 13.37 9.21
C GLY A 243 2.09 12.53 8.07
N ALA A 244 2.46 12.78 6.82
CA ALA A 244 1.95 12.00 5.68
C ALA A 244 2.58 10.61 5.63
N GLN A 245 1.75 9.61 5.30
CA GLN A 245 2.16 8.23 5.20
C GLN A 245 2.73 7.93 3.81
N VAL A 246 3.99 7.55 3.76
CA VAL A 246 4.64 7.13 2.52
C VAL A 246 4.87 5.62 2.57
N LEU A 247 4.34 4.93 1.59
CA LEU A 247 4.53 3.50 1.41
C LEU A 247 5.55 3.24 0.31
N MET A 248 6.31 2.18 0.50
CA MET A 248 7.13 1.58 -0.54
C MET A 248 6.60 0.19 -0.82
N ARG A 249 6.03 -0.02 -2.01
CA ARG A 249 5.34 -1.25 -2.40
C ARG A 249 6.14 -2.05 -3.42
N GLN A 250 6.33 -3.33 -3.10
CA GLN A 250 6.90 -4.31 -4.00
C GLN A 250 6.13 -5.62 -3.79
N TRP A 251 5.17 -5.93 -4.66
CA TRP A 251 4.26 -7.05 -4.49
C TRP A 251 3.58 -7.00 -3.11
N PHE A 252 3.78 -8.06 -2.33
CA PHE A 252 3.22 -8.21 -0.97
C PHE A 252 4.08 -7.53 0.11
N THR A 253 5.28 -7.08 -0.23
CA THR A 253 6.11 -6.32 0.69
C THR A 253 5.71 -4.86 0.64
N VAL A 254 5.19 -4.36 1.77
CA VAL A 254 4.86 -2.95 1.97
C VAL A 254 5.67 -2.43 3.15
N ARG A 255 6.44 -1.37 2.93
CA ARG A 255 7.20 -0.68 3.97
C ARG A 255 6.66 0.74 4.12
N GLN A 256 6.49 1.16 5.35
CA GLN A 256 5.90 2.44 5.71
C GLN A 256 6.94 3.39 6.28
N GLY A 257 6.83 4.66 5.95
CA GLY A 257 7.47 5.78 6.60
C GLY A 257 6.47 6.92 6.80
N ILE A 258 6.72 7.77 7.77
CA ILE A 258 5.91 8.95 8.05
C ILE A 258 6.79 10.18 7.86
N THR A 259 6.26 11.20 7.22
CA THR A 259 6.99 12.47 7.06
C THR A 259 7.10 13.21 8.40
N ASP A 260 8.27 13.78 8.65
CA ASP A 260 8.53 14.66 9.80
C ASP A 260 8.09 16.11 9.56
N GLY A 261 8.23 16.98 10.56
CA GLY A 261 7.88 18.40 10.46
C GLY A 261 8.62 19.19 9.36
N ASN A 262 9.66 18.60 8.75
CA ASN A 262 10.35 19.14 7.58
C ASN A 262 9.91 18.48 6.26
N GLY A 263 8.97 17.53 6.35
CA GLY A 263 8.48 16.73 5.23
C GLY A 263 9.38 15.56 4.84
N ASN A 264 10.47 15.28 5.57
CA ASN A 264 11.37 14.16 5.26
C ASN A 264 10.78 12.84 5.77
N PHE A 265 11.06 11.76 5.04
CA PHE A 265 10.67 10.41 5.44
C PHE A 265 11.77 9.39 5.13
N SER A 266 11.71 8.27 5.82
CA SER A 266 12.42 7.03 5.50
C SER A 266 11.53 5.86 5.82
N THR A 267 11.59 4.80 5.00
CA THR A 267 10.82 3.57 5.21
C THR A 267 11.73 2.43 5.69
N GLY A 268 11.16 1.28 6.02
CA GLY A 268 11.91 0.04 6.14
C GLY A 268 12.60 -0.34 4.81
N PHE A 269 13.57 -1.25 4.88
CA PHE A 269 14.32 -1.65 3.69
C PHE A 269 13.45 -2.43 2.68
N VAL A 270 13.84 -2.29 1.43
CA VAL A 270 13.36 -3.13 0.31
C VAL A 270 14.55 -3.63 -0.51
N ARG A 271 14.32 -4.64 -1.36
CA ARG A 271 15.30 -5.14 -2.31
C ARG A 271 14.82 -4.88 -3.74
N GLY A 272 15.72 -4.49 -4.64
CA GLY A 272 15.34 -4.24 -6.03
C GLY A 272 14.49 -2.98 -6.24
N LYS A 273 13.66 -2.98 -7.28
CA LYS A 273 12.74 -1.88 -7.61
C LYS A 273 11.48 -1.97 -6.78
N ALA A 274 11.04 -0.84 -6.26
CA ALA A 274 9.77 -0.72 -5.57
C ALA A 274 9.10 0.62 -5.91
N LYS A 275 7.78 0.70 -5.74
CA LYS A 275 6.96 1.85 -6.08
C LYS A 275 6.68 2.68 -4.85
N TYR A 276 6.95 3.98 -4.92
CA TYR A 276 6.49 4.93 -3.91
C TYR A 276 4.99 5.18 -4.04
N VAL A 277 4.30 5.23 -2.90
CA VAL A 277 2.90 5.64 -2.80
C VAL A 277 2.77 6.56 -1.60
N LEU A 278 2.17 7.71 -1.78
CA LEU A 278 1.83 8.63 -0.71
C LEU A 278 0.35 8.46 -0.41
N GLN A 279 0.04 7.98 0.80
CA GLN A 279 -1.33 7.88 1.32
C GLN A 279 -1.64 9.12 2.15
N TRP A 280 -2.76 9.75 1.86
CA TRP A 280 -3.15 10.99 2.51
C TRP A 280 -3.94 10.80 3.82
N GLU A 281 -4.38 9.59 4.07
CA GLU A 281 -5.09 9.21 5.30
C GLU A 281 -4.15 8.89 6.46
N ARG A 282 -4.69 8.88 7.66
CA ARG A 282 -4.02 8.44 8.89
C ARG A 282 -5.06 7.76 9.78
N TYR A 283 -4.61 7.09 10.84
CA TYR A 283 -5.46 6.32 11.77
C TYR A 283 -6.63 7.10 12.38
N HIS A 284 -6.55 8.43 12.43
CA HIS A 284 -7.58 9.28 13.05
C HIS A 284 -8.43 10.03 12.04
N TYR A 285 -8.09 9.97 10.75
CA TYR A 285 -8.86 10.60 9.69
C TYR A 285 -8.62 9.87 8.37
N ASP A 286 -9.66 9.86 7.58
CA ASP A 286 -9.71 9.24 6.27
C ASP A 286 -9.89 10.30 5.19
N ILE A 287 -9.06 10.25 4.17
CA ILE A 287 -9.14 11.11 2.99
C ILE A 287 -9.37 10.21 1.79
N ARG A 288 -10.50 10.41 1.13
CA ARG A 288 -10.94 9.58 0.03
C ARG A 288 -10.80 10.27 -1.32
N ASN A 289 -10.47 9.47 -2.32
CA ASN A 289 -10.56 9.84 -3.73
C ASN A 289 -11.93 9.36 -4.27
N GLY A 290 -12.92 10.25 -4.29
CA GLY A 290 -14.29 9.85 -4.52
C GLY A 290 -14.85 9.16 -3.28
N THR A 291 -15.58 8.07 -3.47
CA THR A 291 -16.28 7.42 -2.35
C THR A 291 -15.58 6.19 -1.81
N PHE A 292 -14.80 5.51 -2.64
CA PHE A 292 -14.18 4.23 -2.24
C PHE A 292 -12.67 4.27 -2.15
N GLY A 293 -12.03 5.04 -3.02
CA GLY A 293 -10.59 4.97 -3.15
C GLY A 293 -9.90 5.67 -1.98
N GLN A 294 -8.90 5.03 -1.39
CA GLN A 294 -7.93 5.72 -0.57
C GLN A 294 -7.31 6.86 -1.39
N ALA A 295 -7.23 8.07 -0.81
CA ALA A 295 -6.56 9.17 -1.49
C ALA A 295 -5.05 8.88 -1.55
N GLU A 296 -4.59 8.42 -2.69
CA GLU A 296 -3.20 8.06 -2.95
C GLU A 296 -2.58 8.95 -4.02
N THR A 297 -1.29 9.20 -3.90
CA THR A 297 -0.46 9.77 -4.96
C THR A 297 0.60 8.75 -5.33
N HIS A 298 0.53 8.26 -6.56
CA HIS A 298 1.44 7.24 -7.05
C HIS A 298 2.76 7.86 -7.52
N GLY A 299 3.82 7.58 -6.78
CA GLY A 299 5.17 7.99 -7.11
C GLY A 299 5.88 7.05 -8.11
N PRO A 300 7.17 7.28 -8.36
CA PRO A 300 7.95 6.49 -9.30
C PRO A 300 8.26 5.08 -8.77
N THR A 301 8.41 4.12 -9.71
CA THR A 301 9.01 2.81 -9.42
C THR A 301 10.52 2.92 -9.64
N VAL A 302 11.29 2.85 -8.56
CA VAL A 302 12.74 3.11 -8.60
C VAL A 302 13.53 2.14 -7.73
N LYS A 303 14.86 2.15 -7.91
CA LYS A 303 15.82 1.42 -7.08
C LYS A 303 16.87 2.39 -6.57
N LYS A 304 17.08 2.42 -5.26
CA LYS A 304 18.10 3.26 -4.59
C LYS A 304 18.02 4.75 -4.95
N GLN A 305 16.82 5.24 -5.20
CA GLN A 305 16.60 6.65 -5.50
C GLN A 305 15.61 7.25 -4.51
N PRO A 306 15.93 8.40 -3.89
CA PRO A 306 15.00 9.11 -3.04
C PRO A 306 13.87 9.72 -3.85
N TRP A 307 12.71 9.92 -3.21
CA TRP A 307 11.58 10.60 -3.82
C TRP A 307 11.40 12.01 -3.23
N TYR A 308 11.70 13.02 -4.03
CA TYR A 308 11.42 14.41 -3.70
C TYR A 308 10.18 14.85 -4.49
N TYR A 309 9.10 15.12 -3.78
CA TYR A 309 7.83 15.44 -4.41
C TYR A 309 7.24 16.73 -3.85
N SER A 310 7.00 17.70 -4.73
CA SER A 310 6.30 18.95 -4.44
C SER A 310 4.89 18.88 -5.02
N VAL A 311 3.89 18.89 -4.14
CA VAL A 311 2.46 18.87 -4.52
C VAL A 311 2.09 20.25 -5.02
N ASN A 312 1.92 20.42 -6.32
CA ASN A 312 1.72 21.73 -6.95
C ASN A 312 0.57 21.80 -7.96
N GLY A 313 -0.24 20.74 -8.08
CA GLY A 313 -1.34 20.72 -9.04
C GLY A 313 -2.34 19.59 -8.81
N GLY A 314 -3.49 19.72 -9.47
CA GLY A 314 -4.53 18.72 -9.51
C GLY A 314 -5.21 18.44 -8.14
N GLN A 315 -5.82 17.30 -8.05
CA GLN A 315 -6.56 16.84 -6.86
C GLN A 315 -5.62 16.62 -5.65
N ASN A 316 -4.36 16.27 -5.90
CA ASN A 316 -3.37 16.08 -4.85
C ASN A 316 -3.16 17.32 -3.95
N VAL A 317 -3.34 18.53 -4.50
CA VAL A 317 -3.30 19.77 -3.69
C VAL A 317 -4.44 19.78 -2.67
N GLN A 318 -5.64 19.35 -3.07
CA GLN A 318 -6.78 19.28 -2.16
C GLN A 318 -6.52 18.25 -1.06
N PHE A 319 -6.03 17.07 -1.41
CA PHE A 319 -5.66 16.04 -0.42
C PHE A 319 -4.61 16.55 0.56
N ALA A 320 -3.56 17.19 0.06
CA ALA A 320 -2.50 17.74 0.91
C ALA A 320 -3.01 18.84 1.85
N MET A 321 -3.93 19.71 1.39
CA MET A 321 -4.53 20.73 2.22
C MET A 321 -5.43 20.13 3.32
N ILE A 322 -6.28 19.16 2.97
CA ILE A 322 -7.13 18.45 3.93
C ILE A 322 -6.26 17.70 4.95
N HIS A 323 -5.24 16.97 4.46
CA HIS A 323 -4.31 16.25 5.32
C HIS A 323 -3.62 17.18 6.32
N ARG A 324 -3.06 18.31 5.87
CA ARG A 324 -2.39 19.27 6.76
C ARG A 324 -3.34 19.83 7.83
N ALA A 325 -4.58 20.17 7.43
CA ALA A 325 -5.58 20.65 8.38
C ALA A 325 -5.98 19.57 9.40
N ALA A 326 -6.25 18.36 8.94
CA ALA A 326 -6.58 17.23 9.80
C ALA A 326 -5.41 16.85 10.72
N HIS A 327 -4.18 16.76 10.16
CA HIS A 327 -3.00 16.46 10.94
C HIS A 327 -2.78 17.48 12.05
N HIS A 328 -2.86 18.78 11.74
CA HIS A 328 -2.73 19.84 12.75
C HIS A 328 -3.83 19.81 13.81
N TYR A 329 -5.01 19.28 13.50
CA TYR A 329 -6.11 19.15 14.46
C TYR A 329 -5.90 17.98 15.42
N TYR A 330 -5.37 16.85 14.95
CA TYR A 330 -5.26 15.61 15.71
C TYR A 330 -3.91 15.44 16.41
N TYR A 331 -2.85 16.08 15.94
CA TYR A 331 -1.47 15.95 16.44
C TYR A 331 -0.84 17.29 16.79
#